data_d2d3a9c8eb3636b0acb29572b64ad27b
#
_entry.id   d2d3a9c8eb3636b0acb29572b64ad27b
#
_cell.length_a   1.000
_cell.length_b   1.000
_cell.length_c   1.000
_cell.angle_alpha   90.00
_cell.angle_beta   90.00
_cell.angle_gamma   90.00
#
_symmetry.space_group_name_H-M   'P 1'
#
loop_
_entity.id
_entity.type
_entity.pdbx_description
1 polymer ?
#
loop_
_entity_poly.entity_id
_entity_poly.type
_entity_poly.pdbx_seq_one_letter_code
_entity_poly.pdbx_strand_id
1 'polypeptide(L)'
;MDATAAASFSSPEDIPLIVWTNGGPGCTAMEGATTENGPLVLYRIKESYELATGQLSDNAYAWNKQGHVLYVDQPMGVGNSFGANKCTSSVQAGEDIVTFLEGWLNIFPQYATNKMVISGESYGGHYVPAWANAILDYNEDHSPGLNLRGIAIGNGCINNTVQDTPKFVEFLHANNLIPSDAAPVTQVGANAQMEKYIGYSPNFYDFRVRDVKCSGCYSYNYTEWSYWFLKDEVIDALNICGGAGYDAFAGSAGG
;
A
#
# COMPACT_ATOMS: atom_id res chain seq x y z
N MET A 1 -17.04 4.17 -6.11
CA MET A 1 -16.75 3.87 -7.51
C MET A 1 -17.22 5.01 -8.40
N ASP A 2 -16.56 5.24 -9.53
CA ASP A 2 -16.97 6.22 -10.55
C ASP A 2 -18.33 5.84 -11.16
N ALA A 3 -19.25 6.80 -11.31
CA ALA A 3 -20.61 6.54 -11.81
C ALA A 3 -20.63 6.02 -13.27
N THR A 4 -19.67 6.47 -14.09
CA THR A 4 -19.53 5.99 -15.48
C THR A 4 -19.08 4.54 -15.52
N ALA A 5 -18.16 4.16 -14.65
CA ALA A 5 -17.68 2.80 -14.51
C ALA A 5 -18.77 1.89 -13.91
N ALA A 6 -19.59 2.39 -12.97
CA ALA A 6 -20.71 1.64 -12.42
C ALA A 6 -21.71 1.20 -13.49
N ALA A 7 -21.94 2.04 -14.49
CA ALA A 7 -22.85 1.73 -15.60
C ALA A 7 -22.37 0.60 -16.53
N SER A 8 -21.11 0.16 -16.41
CA SER A 8 -20.56 -0.96 -17.18
C SER A 8 -20.89 -2.34 -16.59
N PHE A 9 -21.39 -2.40 -15.36
CA PHE A 9 -21.79 -3.63 -14.69
C PHE A 9 -23.28 -3.92 -14.85
N SER A 10 -23.64 -5.19 -14.88
CA SER A 10 -25.04 -5.62 -15.08
C SER A 10 -25.92 -5.33 -13.87
N SER A 11 -25.33 -5.36 -12.68
CA SER A 11 -26.01 -5.04 -11.42
C SER A 11 -25.01 -4.47 -10.39
N PRO A 12 -25.49 -3.78 -9.35
CA PRO A 12 -24.61 -3.30 -8.27
C PRO A 12 -23.82 -4.41 -7.57
N GLU A 13 -24.38 -5.62 -7.48
CA GLU A 13 -23.72 -6.78 -6.86
C GLU A 13 -22.57 -7.35 -7.70
N ASP A 14 -22.56 -7.06 -9.01
CA ASP A 14 -21.47 -7.48 -9.89
C ASP A 14 -20.24 -6.60 -9.76
N ILE A 15 -20.38 -5.40 -9.20
CA ILE A 15 -19.28 -4.48 -8.96
C ILE A 15 -18.37 -5.08 -7.88
N PRO A 16 -17.07 -5.32 -8.14
CA PRO A 16 -16.19 -5.85 -7.12
C PRO A 16 -15.93 -4.86 -5.99
N LEU A 17 -15.77 -5.38 -4.77
CA LEU A 17 -15.22 -4.66 -3.63
C LEU A 17 -13.72 -4.98 -3.52
N ILE A 18 -12.89 -4.02 -3.79
CA ILE A 18 -11.43 -4.11 -3.68
C ILE A 18 -11.04 -3.57 -2.31
N VAL A 19 -10.47 -4.40 -1.46
CA VAL A 19 -9.92 -4.00 -0.16
C VAL A 19 -8.41 -3.81 -0.33
N TRP A 20 -7.95 -2.59 -0.12
CA TRP A 20 -6.55 -2.21 -0.33
C TRP A 20 -5.84 -1.90 0.98
N THR A 21 -4.58 -2.30 1.07
CA THR A 21 -3.64 -1.86 2.10
C THR A 21 -2.25 -1.63 1.50
N ASN A 22 -1.54 -0.63 2.01
CA ASN A 22 -0.12 -0.44 1.74
C ASN A 22 0.73 -1.40 2.59
N GLY A 23 2.01 -1.49 2.26
CA GLY A 23 2.97 -2.35 2.92
C GLY A 23 3.66 -1.70 4.11
N GLY A 24 4.92 -1.47 3.99
CA GLY A 24 5.82 -0.96 5.02
C GLY A 24 6.72 -2.06 5.61
N PRO A 25 6.36 -2.77 6.70
CA PRO A 25 5.07 -2.78 7.40
C PRO A 25 4.72 -1.47 8.09
N GLY A 26 3.41 -1.19 8.20
CA GLY A 26 2.91 -0.05 8.97
C GLY A 26 2.71 1.24 8.17
N CYS A 27 2.76 1.21 6.83
CA CYS A 27 2.36 2.36 6.01
C CYS A 27 0.84 2.50 5.95
N THR A 28 0.37 3.73 5.97
CA THR A 28 -1.06 4.04 5.85
C THR A 28 -1.57 3.77 4.44
N ALA A 29 -2.77 3.22 4.31
CA ALA A 29 -3.45 3.02 3.03
C ALA A 29 -3.80 4.35 2.33
N MET A 30 -3.75 5.47 3.04
CA MET A 30 -3.90 6.80 2.45
C MET A 30 -2.77 7.15 1.48
N GLU A 31 -1.60 6.52 1.62
CA GLU A 31 -0.53 6.63 0.64
C GLU A 31 -1.02 6.13 -0.74
N GLY A 32 -1.47 4.89 -0.83
CA GLY A 32 -2.05 4.33 -2.05
C GLY A 32 -3.27 5.11 -2.54
N ALA A 33 -4.14 5.55 -1.62
CA ALA A 33 -5.35 6.29 -1.95
C ALA A 33 -5.07 7.67 -2.59
N THR A 34 -3.96 8.31 -2.22
CA THR A 34 -3.67 9.70 -2.62
C THR A 34 -2.41 9.87 -3.45
N THR A 35 -1.65 8.80 -3.69
CA THR A 35 -0.42 8.86 -4.51
C THR A 35 -0.36 7.81 -5.60
N GLU A 36 -1.22 6.77 -5.56
CA GLU A 36 -1.12 5.62 -6.45
C GLU A 36 -2.43 5.34 -7.21
N ASN A 37 -3.34 4.60 -6.58
CA ASN A 37 -4.49 4.00 -7.25
C ASN A 37 -5.84 4.62 -6.86
N GLY A 38 -5.86 5.63 -6.00
CA GLY A 38 -7.08 6.33 -5.64
C GLY A 38 -7.58 7.28 -6.72
N PRO A 39 -8.80 7.81 -6.57
CA PRO A 39 -9.44 8.67 -7.57
C PRO A 39 -8.76 10.04 -7.72
N LEU A 40 -8.17 10.52 -6.64
CA LEU A 40 -7.48 11.80 -6.56
C LEU A 40 -6.06 11.58 -6.08
N VAL A 41 -5.10 12.21 -6.71
CA VAL A 41 -3.68 12.10 -6.33
C VAL A 41 -3.10 13.46 -6.00
N LEU A 42 -2.28 13.48 -4.94
CA LEU A 42 -1.51 14.64 -4.51
C LEU A 42 -0.26 14.86 -5.37
N TYR A 43 0.18 13.81 -6.07
CA TYR A 43 1.29 13.90 -6.99
C TYR A 43 0.79 14.20 -8.39
N ARG A 44 1.37 15.22 -9.00
CA ARG A 44 1.56 15.20 -10.43
C ARG A 44 3.00 14.76 -10.66
N ILE A 45 3.23 13.60 -11.22
CA ILE A 45 4.52 13.23 -11.78
C ILE A 45 4.78 14.22 -12.93
N LYS A 46 5.35 15.37 -12.61
CA LYS A 46 6.12 16.14 -13.57
C LYS A 46 7.45 15.43 -13.71
N GLU A 47 8.13 15.65 -14.81
CA GLU A 47 9.41 15.06 -15.19
C GLU A 47 10.53 15.10 -14.12
N SER A 48 10.27 15.57 -12.91
CA SER A 48 11.20 15.78 -11.82
C SER A 48 10.79 15.20 -10.46
N TYR A 49 9.87 14.26 -10.34
CA TYR A 49 9.49 13.66 -9.03
C TYR A 49 9.23 14.68 -7.89
N GLU A 50 8.95 15.92 -8.24
CA GLU A 50 8.61 16.97 -7.29
C GLU A 50 7.11 16.88 -6.97
N LEU A 51 6.80 16.79 -5.68
CA LEU A 51 5.47 16.97 -5.14
C LEU A 51 4.89 18.27 -5.69
N ALA A 52 3.81 18.18 -6.44
CA ALA A 52 3.09 19.38 -6.83
C ALA A 52 2.34 19.92 -5.59
N THR A 53 2.77 21.06 -5.15
CA THR A 53 2.15 22.02 -4.22
C THR A 53 0.77 21.68 -3.67
N GLY A 54 0.62 20.57 -2.92
CA GLY A 54 -0.56 20.27 -2.09
C GLY A 54 -1.94 20.33 -2.76
N GLN A 55 -2.02 20.18 -4.09
CA GLN A 55 -3.28 20.13 -4.82
C GLN A 55 -3.61 18.73 -5.27
N LEU A 56 -4.86 18.32 -5.00
CA LEU A 56 -5.41 17.09 -5.55
C LEU A 56 -5.66 17.24 -7.05
N SER A 57 -5.34 16.19 -7.80
CA SER A 57 -5.65 16.09 -9.24
C SER A 57 -6.31 14.74 -9.54
N ASP A 58 -7.15 14.72 -10.59
CA ASP A 58 -7.79 13.49 -11.02
C ASP A 58 -6.75 12.44 -11.46
N ASN A 59 -6.97 11.20 -11.03
CA ASN A 59 -6.19 10.06 -11.45
C ASN A 59 -6.84 9.33 -12.62
N ALA A 60 -6.21 9.41 -13.79
CA ALA A 60 -6.70 8.71 -14.98
C ALA A 60 -6.71 7.18 -14.83
N TYR A 61 -5.85 6.64 -13.94
CA TYR A 61 -5.62 5.21 -13.71
C TYR A 61 -6.24 4.71 -12.39
N ALA A 62 -7.16 5.47 -11.82
CA ALA A 62 -7.77 5.13 -10.54
C ALA A 62 -8.53 3.79 -10.57
N TRP A 63 -8.33 2.99 -9.54
CA TRP A 63 -8.95 1.66 -9.43
C TRP A 63 -10.45 1.72 -9.14
N ASN A 64 -10.95 2.85 -8.61
CA ASN A 64 -12.38 3.07 -8.44
C ASN A 64 -13.19 3.09 -9.77
N LYS A 65 -12.50 3.05 -10.90
CA LYS A 65 -13.09 2.81 -12.23
C LYS A 65 -13.38 1.34 -12.51
N GLN A 66 -12.80 0.43 -11.71
CA GLN A 66 -12.96 -1.02 -11.86
C GLN A 66 -13.82 -1.65 -10.75
N GLY A 67 -14.04 -0.94 -9.65
CA GLY A 67 -14.79 -1.44 -8.50
C GLY A 67 -14.93 -0.41 -7.40
N HIS A 68 -15.61 -0.80 -6.33
CA HIS A 68 -15.53 -0.09 -5.06
C HIS A 68 -14.16 -0.35 -4.45
N VAL A 69 -13.49 0.67 -3.93
CA VAL A 69 -12.20 0.51 -3.25
C VAL A 69 -12.35 0.94 -1.80
N LEU A 70 -11.98 0.03 -0.90
CA LEU A 70 -11.93 0.25 0.54
C LEU A 70 -10.45 0.29 0.95
N TYR A 71 -9.97 1.44 1.38
CA TYR A 71 -8.61 1.63 1.89
C TYR A 71 -8.59 1.39 3.39
N VAL A 72 -7.76 0.45 3.84
CA VAL A 72 -7.72 0.03 5.24
C VAL A 72 -6.34 0.31 5.83
N ASP A 73 -6.29 1.21 6.80
CA ASP A 73 -5.12 1.42 7.64
C ASP A 73 -4.96 0.23 8.59
N GLN A 74 -3.91 -0.56 8.40
CA GLN A 74 -3.61 -1.74 9.19
C GLN A 74 -2.07 -1.98 9.24
N PRO A 75 -1.61 -2.70 10.27
CA PRO A 75 -2.33 -3.15 11.45
C PRO A 75 -2.75 -2.01 12.40
N MET A 76 -3.43 -2.37 13.50
CA MET A 76 -3.85 -1.41 14.53
C MET A 76 -2.68 -0.50 14.96
N GLY A 77 -2.93 0.82 14.97
CA GLY A 77 -1.92 1.86 15.24
C GLY A 77 -1.33 2.50 13.98
N VAL A 78 -1.74 2.04 12.79
CA VAL A 78 -1.33 2.63 11.51
C VAL A 78 -2.35 3.66 11.06
N GLY A 79 -1.88 4.80 10.56
CA GLY A 79 -2.73 5.87 10.05
C GLY A 79 -3.79 6.31 11.06
N ASN A 80 -5.05 6.17 10.69
CA ASN A 80 -6.19 6.49 11.56
C ASN A 80 -6.71 5.30 12.38
N SER A 81 -6.14 4.12 12.24
CA SER A 81 -6.52 2.95 13.01
C SER A 81 -5.89 2.96 14.39
N PHE A 82 -6.69 2.81 15.44
CA PHE A 82 -6.24 2.84 16.82
C PHE A 82 -6.82 1.69 17.64
N GLY A 83 -6.15 1.36 18.75
CA GLY A 83 -6.59 0.32 19.68
C GLY A 83 -5.54 0.01 20.73
N ALA A 84 -5.90 -0.84 21.71
CA ALA A 84 -5.05 -1.14 22.85
C ALA A 84 -3.98 -2.19 22.56
N ASN A 85 -4.21 -3.07 21.60
CA ASN A 85 -3.34 -4.21 21.30
C ASN A 85 -2.45 -3.91 20.10
N LYS A 86 -1.12 -4.09 20.28
CA LYS A 86 -0.20 -4.03 19.16
C LYS A 86 -0.25 -5.34 18.39
N CYS A 87 -0.44 -5.26 17.08
CA CYS A 87 -0.27 -6.40 16.19
C CYS A 87 1.19 -6.86 16.16
N THR A 88 1.43 -8.13 16.32
CA THR A 88 2.78 -8.72 16.41
C THR A 88 3.09 -9.72 15.31
N SER A 89 2.12 -10.04 14.46
CA SER A 89 2.30 -10.99 13.36
C SER A 89 1.29 -10.75 12.23
N SER A 90 1.63 -11.21 11.03
CA SER A 90 0.69 -11.16 9.89
C SER A 90 -0.53 -12.05 10.10
N VAL A 91 -0.42 -13.11 10.91
CA VAL A 91 -1.56 -13.98 11.28
C VAL A 91 -2.56 -13.18 12.09
N GLN A 92 -2.11 -12.47 13.13
CA GLN A 92 -2.97 -11.59 13.93
C GLN A 92 -3.60 -10.49 13.07
N ALA A 93 -2.84 -9.90 12.14
CA ALA A 93 -3.40 -8.92 11.18
C ALA A 93 -4.53 -9.54 10.32
N GLY A 94 -4.45 -10.86 10.03
CA GLY A 94 -5.52 -11.60 9.36
C GLY A 94 -6.78 -11.76 10.23
N GLU A 95 -6.64 -12.04 11.51
CA GLU A 95 -7.76 -12.11 12.45
C GLU A 95 -8.43 -10.74 12.66
N ASP A 96 -7.61 -9.70 12.78
CA ASP A 96 -8.07 -8.32 12.94
C ASP A 96 -8.87 -7.85 11.71
N ILE A 97 -8.43 -8.18 10.48
CA ILE A 97 -9.14 -7.78 9.27
C ILE A 97 -10.49 -8.48 9.12
N VAL A 98 -10.63 -9.72 9.54
CA VAL A 98 -11.91 -10.42 9.55
C VAL A 98 -12.89 -9.68 10.47
N THR A 99 -12.47 -9.39 11.70
CA THR A 99 -13.28 -8.63 12.67
C THR A 99 -13.67 -7.24 12.12
N PHE A 100 -12.73 -6.56 11.47
CA PHE A 100 -13.00 -5.28 10.81
C PHE A 100 -14.03 -5.40 9.70
N LEU A 101 -13.89 -6.39 8.80
CA LEU A 101 -14.79 -6.57 7.65
C LEU A 101 -16.20 -6.93 8.10
N GLU A 102 -16.38 -7.77 9.14
CA GLU A 102 -17.68 -8.03 9.73
C GLU A 102 -18.33 -6.75 10.25
N GLY A 103 -17.59 -5.98 11.06
CA GLY A 103 -18.08 -4.71 11.60
C GLY A 103 -18.42 -3.71 10.49
N TRP A 104 -17.55 -3.60 9.47
CA TRP A 104 -17.78 -2.70 8.35
C TRP A 104 -19.00 -3.10 7.52
N LEU A 105 -19.19 -4.39 7.21
CA LEU A 105 -20.36 -4.88 6.48
C LEU A 105 -21.66 -4.77 7.28
N ASN A 106 -21.61 -4.79 8.60
CA ASN A 106 -22.78 -4.49 9.44
C ASN A 106 -23.21 -3.02 9.31
N ILE A 107 -22.27 -2.10 9.11
CA ILE A 107 -22.55 -0.67 8.89
C ILE A 107 -22.95 -0.40 7.43
N PHE A 108 -22.33 -1.11 6.49
CA PHE A 108 -22.52 -0.96 5.05
C PHE A 108 -23.00 -2.24 4.37
N PRO A 109 -24.21 -2.75 4.72
CA PRO A 109 -24.73 -4.05 4.28
C PRO A 109 -24.93 -4.16 2.76
N GLN A 110 -25.01 -3.02 2.05
CA GLN A 110 -25.12 -3.00 0.59
C GLN A 110 -23.91 -3.61 -0.14
N TYR A 111 -22.76 -3.78 0.55
CA TYR A 111 -21.57 -4.40 -0.03
C TYR A 111 -21.41 -5.88 0.33
N ALA A 112 -22.28 -6.46 1.13
CA ALA A 112 -22.13 -7.82 1.65
C ALA A 112 -22.12 -8.90 0.56
N THR A 113 -22.80 -8.67 -0.55
CA THR A 113 -22.90 -9.61 -1.68
C THR A 113 -21.87 -9.37 -2.77
N ASN A 114 -21.15 -8.21 -2.76
CA ASN A 114 -20.15 -7.90 -3.77
C ASN A 114 -18.99 -8.91 -3.72
N LYS A 115 -18.46 -9.24 -4.89
CA LYS A 115 -17.27 -10.07 -5.01
C LYS A 115 -16.06 -9.33 -4.43
N MET A 116 -15.48 -9.84 -3.35
CA MET A 116 -14.37 -9.22 -2.66
C MET A 116 -13.03 -9.67 -3.24
N VAL A 117 -12.16 -8.71 -3.53
CA VAL A 117 -10.74 -8.92 -3.85
C VAL A 117 -9.92 -8.19 -2.82
N ILE A 118 -9.08 -8.91 -2.08
CA ILE A 118 -8.12 -8.28 -1.17
C ILE A 118 -6.82 -8.02 -1.89
N SER A 119 -6.27 -6.84 -1.68
CA SER A 119 -5.11 -6.38 -2.43
C SER A 119 -4.17 -5.54 -1.57
N GLY A 120 -2.92 -5.53 -1.95
CA GLY A 120 -1.89 -4.75 -1.27
C GLY A 120 -0.58 -4.78 -2.03
N GLU A 121 0.35 -3.97 -1.58
CA GLU A 121 1.67 -3.89 -2.17
C GLU A 121 2.79 -4.10 -1.15
N SER A 122 4.01 -4.32 -1.64
CA SER A 122 5.22 -4.39 -0.82
C SER A 122 5.09 -5.41 0.32
N TYR A 123 5.10 -5.00 1.59
CA TYR A 123 4.81 -5.89 2.73
C TYR A 123 3.38 -6.45 2.71
N GLY A 124 2.51 -5.95 1.83
CA GLY A 124 1.25 -6.60 1.47
C GLY A 124 1.41 -8.04 0.99
N GLY A 125 2.61 -8.42 0.53
CA GLY A 125 2.98 -9.82 0.24
C GLY A 125 2.92 -10.74 1.45
N HIS A 126 3.04 -10.21 2.67
CA HIS A 126 2.79 -10.93 3.92
C HIS A 126 1.34 -10.77 4.40
N TYR A 127 0.78 -9.56 4.29
CA TYR A 127 -0.57 -9.27 4.78
C TYR A 127 -1.66 -9.99 3.98
N VAL A 128 -1.66 -9.82 2.66
CA VAL A 128 -2.75 -10.31 1.80
C VAL A 128 -2.94 -11.83 1.88
N PRO A 129 -1.90 -12.69 1.86
CA PRO A 129 -2.08 -14.13 2.06
C PRO A 129 -2.59 -14.48 3.46
N ALA A 130 -2.12 -13.78 4.51
CA ALA A 130 -2.60 -14.01 5.87
C ALA A 130 -4.07 -13.62 6.02
N TRP A 131 -4.47 -12.50 5.45
CA TRP A 131 -5.88 -12.06 5.38
C TRP A 131 -6.75 -13.07 4.64
N ALA A 132 -6.27 -13.57 3.48
CA ALA A 132 -7.01 -14.57 2.70
C ALA A 132 -7.24 -15.85 3.51
N ASN A 133 -6.21 -16.35 4.18
CA ASN A 133 -6.33 -17.56 5.03
C ASN A 133 -7.33 -17.31 6.17
N ALA A 134 -7.22 -16.21 6.90
CA ALA A 134 -8.14 -15.89 7.98
C ALA A 134 -9.61 -15.77 7.50
N ILE A 135 -9.84 -15.20 6.31
CA ILE A 135 -11.18 -15.13 5.71
C ILE A 135 -11.68 -16.52 5.31
N LEU A 136 -10.82 -17.38 4.77
CA LEU A 136 -11.19 -18.74 4.40
C LEU A 136 -11.55 -19.57 5.64
N ASP A 137 -10.73 -19.49 6.69
CA ASP A 137 -10.97 -20.17 7.97
C ASP A 137 -12.29 -19.67 8.60
N TYR A 138 -12.52 -18.36 8.61
CA TYR A 138 -13.78 -17.77 9.06
C TYR A 138 -15.00 -18.31 8.28
N ASN A 139 -14.87 -18.44 6.96
CA ASN A 139 -15.95 -18.90 6.10
C ASN A 139 -16.30 -20.38 6.31
N GLU A 140 -15.45 -21.21 6.92
CA GLU A 140 -15.75 -22.60 7.25
C GLU A 140 -16.92 -22.70 8.26
N ASP A 141 -16.98 -21.78 9.21
CA ASP A 141 -17.98 -21.77 10.29
C ASP A 141 -19.14 -20.76 10.06
N HIS A 142 -19.05 -19.93 9.01
CA HIS A 142 -20.03 -18.85 8.75
C HIS A 142 -20.68 -18.96 7.37
N SER A 143 -22.02 -18.95 7.35
CA SER A 143 -22.79 -18.98 6.10
C SER A 143 -23.97 -18.00 6.15
N PRO A 144 -24.06 -17.00 5.23
CA PRO A 144 -23.02 -16.68 4.26
C PRO A 144 -21.78 -16.10 4.94
N GLY A 145 -20.61 -16.46 4.45
CA GLY A 145 -19.33 -15.89 4.87
C GLY A 145 -18.96 -14.62 4.09
N LEU A 146 -17.73 -14.16 4.26
CA LEU A 146 -17.16 -13.07 3.48
C LEU A 146 -16.93 -13.52 2.03
N ASN A 147 -17.43 -12.78 1.05
CA ASN A 147 -17.48 -13.19 -0.36
C ASN A 147 -16.12 -13.02 -1.08
N LEU A 148 -15.04 -13.55 -0.51
CA LEU A 148 -13.70 -13.51 -1.09
C LEU A 148 -13.63 -14.29 -2.41
N ARG A 149 -13.12 -13.65 -3.46
CA ARG A 149 -12.98 -14.21 -4.81
C ARG A 149 -11.56 -14.19 -5.36
N GLY A 150 -10.67 -13.40 -4.78
CA GLY A 150 -9.31 -13.33 -5.24
C GLY A 150 -8.42 -12.47 -4.38
N ILE A 151 -7.13 -12.57 -4.66
CA ILE A 151 -6.09 -11.73 -4.08
C ILE A 151 -5.28 -11.07 -5.18
N ALA A 152 -4.76 -9.88 -4.92
CA ALA A 152 -3.86 -9.17 -5.82
C ALA A 152 -2.70 -8.56 -5.02
N ILE A 153 -1.47 -8.84 -5.43
CA ILE A 153 -0.27 -8.39 -4.73
C ILE A 153 0.64 -7.68 -5.73
N GLY A 154 0.88 -6.39 -5.49
CA GLY A 154 1.81 -5.58 -6.25
C GLY A 154 3.18 -5.54 -5.58
N ASN A 155 4.25 -5.83 -6.34
CA ASN A 155 5.65 -5.75 -5.86
C ASN A 155 5.85 -6.35 -4.44
N GLY A 156 5.23 -7.52 -4.20
CA GLY A 156 5.09 -8.11 -2.87
C GLY A 156 6.38 -8.69 -2.30
N CYS A 157 6.67 -8.36 -1.04
CA CYS A 157 7.65 -9.06 -0.22
C CYS A 157 7.01 -10.34 0.32
N ILE A 158 7.27 -11.47 -0.32
CA ILE A 158 6.62 -12.75 0.03
C ILE A 158 7.62 -13.68 0.72
N ASN A 159 8.81 -13.83 0.14
CA ASN A 159 9.87 -14.69 0.68
C ASN A 159 11.23 -14.14 0.27
N ASN A 160 11.92 -13.48 1.19
CA ASN A 160 13.22 -12.88 0.94
C ASN A 160 14.27 -13.93 0.47
N THR A 161 14.21 -15.17 0.98
CA THR A 161 15.14 -16.22 0.56
C THR A 161 14.99 -16.56 -0.93
N VAL A 162 13.80 -16.38 -1.49
CA VAL A 162 13.53 -16.61 -2.91
C VAL A 162 13.75 -15.36 -3.73
N GLN A 163 13.41 -14.20 -3.20
CA GLN A 163 13.45 -12.91 -3.91
C GLN A 163 14.86 -12.29 -3.93
N ASP A 164 15.63 -12.44 -2.83
CA ASP A 164 17.01 -11.96 -2.71
C ASP A 164 18.02 -12.95 -3.33
N THR A 165 17.71 -13.45 -4.51
CA THR A 165 18.48 -14.50 -5.18
C THR A 165 19.45 -13.93 -6.21
N PRO A 166 20.30 -14.80 -6.81
CA PRO A 166 21.10 -14.47 -7.99
C PRO A 166 20.30 -13.78 -9.11
N LYS A 167 18.98 -13.92 -9.16
CA LYS A 167 18.12 -13.25 -10.15
C LYS A 167 18.17 -11.73 -10.08
N PHE A 168 18.28 -11.16 -8.87
CA PHE A 168 18.50 -9.72 -8.73
C PHE A 168 19.84 -9.29 -9.35
N VAL A 169 20.88 -10.06 -9.13
CA VAL A 169 22.20 -9.83 -9.73
C VAL A 169 22.16 -9.97 -11.26
N GLU A 170 21.48 -11.00 -11.77
CA GLU A 170 21.25 -11.17 -13.21
C GLU A 170 20.52 -9.95 -13.81
N PHE A 171 19.51 -9.43 -13.10
CA PHE A 171 18.80 -8.21 -13.49
C PHE A 171 19.74 -6.99 -13.56
N LEU A 172 20.59 -6.80 -12.55
CA LEU A 172 21.55 -5.69 -12.54
C LEU A 172 22.56 -5.79 -13.70
N HIS A 173 23.07 -7.01 -14.00
CA HIS A 173 23.93 -7.24 -15.15
C HIS A 173 23.22 -6.96 -16.47
N ALA A 174 22.01 -7.49 -16.66
CA ALA A 174 21.22 -7.31 -17.87
C ALA A 174 20.90 -5.85 -18.19
N ASN A 175 20.87 -5.01 -17.16
CA ASN A 175 20.61 -3.57 -17.26
C ASN A 175 21.87 -2.70 -17.18
N ASN A 176 23.06 -3.29 -17.20
CA ASN A 176 24.36 -2.59 -17.10
C ASN A 176 24.48 -1.71 -15.84
N LEU A 177 23.89 -2.14 -14.73
CA LEU A 177 23.94 -1.43 -13.45
C LEU A 177 25.12 -1.84 -12.58
N ILE A 178 25.75 -2.98 -12.90
CA ILE A 178 27.00 -3.47 -12.34
C ILE A 178 27.91 -4.01 -13.44
N PRO A 179 29.26 -4.05 -13.25
CA PRO A 179 30.18 -4.65 -14.21
C PRO A 179 29.85 -6.12 -14.48
N SER A 180 30.09 -6.58 -15.71
CA SER A 180 29.81 -7.96 -16.13
C SER A 180 30.67 -9.01 -15.39
N ASP A 181 31.82 -8.62 -14.85
CA ASP A 181 32.73 -9.44 -14.03
C ASP A 181 32.46 -9.32 -12.53
N ALA A 182 31.49 -8.51 -12.13
CA ALA A 182 31.08 -8.42 -10.73
C ALA A 182 30.37 -9.70 -10.29
N ALA A 183 30.81 -10.28 -9.18
CA ALA A 183 30.21 -11.45 -8.57
C ALA A 183 29.69 -11.11 -7.16
N PRO A 184 28.64 -10.30 -7.01
CA PRO A 184 28.05 -10.04 -5.72
C PRO A 184 27.32 -11.29 -5.23
N VAL A 185 27.59 -11.66 -3.99
CA VAL A 185 26.99 -12.85 -3.33
C VAL A 185 25.72 -12.49 -2.56
N THR A 186 25.42 -11.19 -2.37
CA THR A 186 24.27 -10.71 -1.62
C THR A 186 23.69 -9.45 -2.26
N GLN A 187 22.42 -9.15 -1.99
CA GLN A 187 21.79 -7.89 -2.44
C GLN A 187 22.54 -6.66 -1.94
N VAL A 188 22.99 -6.67 -0.67
CA VAL A 188 23.76 -5.57 -0.09
C VAL A 188 25.08 -5.37 -0.86
N GLY A 189 25.76 -6.47 -1.19
CA GLY A 189 26.98 -6.41 -2.01
C GLY A 189 26.72 -5.91 -3.43
N ALA A 190 25.61 -6.30 -4.04
CA ALA A 190 25.19 -5.86 -5.35
C ALA A 190 24.88 -4.34 -5.36
N ASN A 191 24.16 -3.84 -4.36
CA ASN A 191 23.84 -2.42 -4.22
C ASN A 191 25.11 -1.58 -4.04
N ALA A 192 26.06 -2.03 -3.21
CA ALA A 192 27.33 -1.33 -3.03
C ALA A 192 28.19 -1.29 -4.31
N GLN A 193 28.17 -2.36 -5.10
CA GLN A 193 28.85 -2.38 -6.40
C GLN A 193 28.15 -1.48 -7.42
N MET A 194 26.81 -1.48 -7.44
CA MET A 194 26.05 -0.58 -8.29
C MET A 194 26.36 0.87 -7.97
N GLU A 195 26.31 1.27 -6.70
CA GLU A 195 26.65 2.63 -6.26
C GLU A 195 28.05 3.05 -6.72
N LYS A 196 29.03 2.16 -6.55
CA LYS A 196 30.40 2.40 -7.00
C LYS A 196 30.52 2.54 -8.53
N TYR A 197 29.78 1.72 -9.27
CA TYR A 197 29.84 1.66 -10.73
C TYR A 197 29.16 2.84 -11.40
N ILE A 198 27.94 3.21 -10.95
CA ILE A 198 27.20 4.34 -11.50
C ILE A 198 27.57 5.69 -10.88
N GLY A 199 28.34 5.69 -9.78
CA GLY A 199 28.88 6.90 -9.14
C GLY A 199 27.93 7.67 -8.23
N TYR A 200 26.77 7.08 -7.87
CA TYR A 200 25.83 7.66 -6.91
C TYR A 200 25.01 6.57 -6.22
N SER A 201 24.41 6.88 -5.06
CA SER A 201 23.46 6.02 -4.40
C SER A 201 22.11 6.10 -5.13
N PRO A 202 21.66 5.04 -5.81
CA PRO A 202 20.40 5.07 -6.53
C PRO A 202 19.22 4.95 -5.57
N ASN A 203 18.07 5.48 -5.98
CA ASN A 203 16.82 5.22 -5.29
C ASN A 203 16.48 3.73 -5.41
N PHE A 204 16.06 3.11 -4.31
CA PHE A 204 15.74 1.69 -4.28
C PHE A 204 14.57 1.31 -5.21
N TYR A 205 13.61 2.20 -5.39
CA TYR A 205 12.45 1.99 -6.27
C TYR A 205 12.69 2.43 -7.71
N ASP A 206 13.63 3.35 -7.94
CA ASP A 206 13.97 3.82 -9.27
C ASP A 206 15.46 4.14 -9.38
N PHE A 207 16.23 3.18 -9.88
CA PHE A 207 17.68 3.31 -10.02
C PHE A 207 18.15 4.43 -10.97
N ARG A 208 17.24 5.06 -11.72
CA ARG A 208 17.55 6.20 -12.62
C ARG A 208 17.69 7.50 -11.84
N VAL A 209 17.21 7.56 -10.62
CA VAL A 209 17.27 8.73 -9.75
C VAL A 209 18.11 8.46 -8.51
N ARG A 210 18.64 9.53 -7.93
CA ARG A 210 19.39 9.44 -6.68
C ARG A 210 18.47 9.21 -5.51
N ASP A 211 18.96 8.45 -4.53
CA ASP A 211 18.29 8.32 -3.24
C ASP A 211 18.24 9.66 -2.51
N VAL A 212 17.08 9.97 -1.94
CA VAL A 212 16.85 11.19 -1.15
C VAL A 212 17.27 10.91 0.28
N LYS A 213 18.45 11.42 0.68
CA LYS A 213 18.93 11.29 2.06
C LYS A 213 18.35 12.41 2.91
N CYS A 214 17.21 12.16 3.53
CA CYS A 214 16.62 13.07 4.51
C CYS A 214 16.08 12.32 5.72
N SER A 215 15.95 13.01 6.87
CA SER A 215 15.32 12.42 8.05
C SER A 215 13.84 12.19 7.76
N GLY A 216 13.37 10.97 7.97
CA GLY A 216 11.98 10.60 7.72
C GLY A 216 11.60 10.42 6.23
N CYS A 217 12.58 10.38 5.32
CA CYS A 217 12.34 10.05 3.92
C CYS A 217 12.60 8.57 3.67
N TYR A 218 11.65 7.90 3.06
CA TYR A 218 11.79 6.54 2.56
C TYR A 218 11.93 6.58 1.04
N SER A 219 13.16 6.77 0.56
CA SER A 219 13.53 6.87 -0.86
C SER A 219 12.91 8.04 -1.64
N TYR A 220 11.80 8.62 -1.16
CA TYR A 220 11.13 9.79 -1.71
C TYR A 220 10.86 10.83 -0.61
N ASN A 221 10.68 12.09 -1.00
CA ASN A 221 10.34 13.14 -0.06
C ASN A 221 8.82 13.25 0.09
N TYR A 222 8.29 12.71 1.18
CA TYR A 222 6.87 12.77 1.53
C TYR A 222 6.47 13.97 2.42
N THR A 223 7.37 14.91 2.64
CA THR A 223 7.15 16.02 3.58
C THR A 223 5.89 16.81 3.26
N GLU A 224 5.68 17.20 2.01
CA GLU A 224 4.48 17.96 1.61
C GLU A 224 3.20 17.12 1.71
N TRP A 225 3.27 15.83 1.39
CA TRP A 225 2.18 14.88 1.56
C TRP A 225 1.76 14.78 3.03
N SER A 226 2.72 14.62 3.93
CA SER A 226 2.48 14.59 5.37
C SER A 226 1.85 15.90 5.87
N TYR A 227 2.38 17.05 5.46
CA TYR A 227 1.83 18.35 5.81
C TYR A 227 0.42 18.57 5.27
N TRP A 228 0.08 18.03 4.11
CA TRP A 228 -1.27 18.14 3.57
C TRP A 228 -2.30 17.47 4.48
N PHE A 229 -2.01 16.28 5.00
CA PHE A 229 -2.87 15.57 5.95
C PHE A 229 -2.97 16.25 7.32
N LEU A 230 -2.03 17.14 7.65
CA LEU A 230 -2.04 17.89 8.91
C LEU A 230 -2.78 19.24 8.83
N LYS A 231 -3.35 19.60 7.69
CA LYS A 231 -4.16 20.80 7.56
C LYS A 231 -5.52 20.61 8.24
N ASP A 232 -5.95 21.59 9.02
CA ASP A 232 -7.24 21.55 9.74
C ASP A 232 -8.41 21.25 8.79
N GLU A 233 -8.44 21.87 7.63
CA GLU A 233 -9.46 21.67 6.60
C GLU A 233 -9.52 20.22 6.06
N VAL A 234 -8.38 19.51 6.02
CA VAL A 234 -8.30 18.12 5.59
C VAL A 234 -8.74 17.19 6.71
N ILE A 235 -8.31 17.48 7.94
CA ILE A 235 -8.71 16.75 9.14
C ILE A 235 -10.23 16.80 9.31
N ASP A 236 -10.80 18.00 9.19
CA ASP A 236 -12.25 18.21 9.29
C ASP A 236 -13.00 17.48 8.14
N ALA A 237 -12.51 17.60 6.90
CA ALA A 237 -13.14 16.96 5.74
C ALA A 237 -13.10 15.43 5.80
N LEU A 238 -12.03 14.85 6.35
CA LEU A 238 -11.86 13.41 6.54
C LEU A 238 -12.47 12.91 7.86
N ASN A 239 -13.02 13.82 8.69
CA ASN A 239 -13.58 13.51 10.01
C ASN A 239 -12.58 12.74 10.90
N ILE A 240 -11.32 13.12 10.84
CA ILE A 240 -10.26 12.55 11.67
C ILE A 240 -10.46 13.07 13.10
N CYS A 241 -10.75 12.17 14.04
CA CYS A 241 -10.94 12.53 15.44
C CYS A 241 -9.65 13.14 16.01
N GLY A 242 -9.67 14.45 16.30
CA GLY A 242 -8.53 15.16 16.86
C GLY A 242 -8.12 14.57 18.21
N GLY A 243 -6.85 14.33 18.38
CA GLY A 243 -6.21 14.15 19.69
C GLY A 243 -5.39 12.89 19.90
N ALA A 244 -5.78 11.71 19.47
CA ALA A 244 -5.01 10.49 19.74
C ALA A 244 -4.39 9.84 18.49
N GLY A 245 -4.83 10.22 17.30
CA GLY A 245 -4.34 9.70 16.02
C GLY A 245 -3.34 10.64 15.30
N TYR A 246 -3.14 11.83 15.81
CA TYR A 246 -2.32 12.86 15.16
C TYR A 246 -0.84 12.48 15.09
N ASP A 247 -0.34 11.79 16.11
CA ASP A 247 1.04 11.30 16.13
C ASP A 247 1.32 10.15 15.17
N ALA A 248 0.27 9.48 14.65
CA ALA A 248 0.42 8.34 13.76
C ALA A 248 0.93 8.74 12.36
N PHE A 249 0.55 9.91 11.84
CA PHE A 249 1.10 10.42 10.59
C PHE A 249 2.52 10.95 10.75
N ALA A 250 2.85 11.49 11.92
CA ALA A 250 4.20 11.93 12.24
C ALA A 250 5.16 10.75 12.53
N GLY A 251 4.64 9.63 13.05
CA GLY A 251 5.43 8.45 13.41
C GLY A 251 5.79 7.55 12.23
N SER A 252 5.02 7.54 11.14
CA SER A 252 5.35 6.76 9.93
C SER A 252 6.50 7.37 9.11
N ALA A 253 6.90 8.58 9.41
CA ALA A 253 8.07 9.23 8.79
C ALA A 253 9.39 8.98 9.55
N GLY A 254 9.41 8.18 10.62
CA GLY A 254 10.53 8.04 11.54
C GLY A 254 10.81 6.64 12.06
N GLY A 255 10.35 5.57 11.39
CA GLY A 255 10.63 4.19 11.75
C GLY A 255 11.62 3.53 10.82
#